data_996ce1409a71f2839860f19bfc35e5ae
#
_entry.id   996ce1409a71f2839860f19bfc35e5ae
#
_cell.length_a   1.000
_cell.length_b   1.000
_cell.length_c   1.000
_cell.angle_alpha   90.00
_cell.angle_beta   90.00
_cell.angle_gamma   90.00
#
_symmetry.space_group_name_H-M   'P 1'
#
loop_
_entity.id
_entity.type
_entity.pdbx_description
1 polymer ?
#
loop_
_entity_poly.entity_id
_entity_poly.type
_entity_poly.pdbx_seq_one_letter_code
_entity_poly.pdbx_strand_id
1 'polypeptide(L)'
;IGKAATANSHIGQITAAVNGTVLGGKITCMEAPAGGDPDINLWYADEATGTEDAAVTGLTNQVQMCDSGDLAIGTVVGIPTPPAADKYMYMVTGAATDANYTAGKILIEFFGYE
;
A
#
# COMPACT_ATOMS: atom_id res chain seq x y z
N ILE A 1 -2.70 -6.23 2.63
CA ILE A 1 -2.02 -7.40 3.20
C ILE A 1 -2.84 -8.61 2.80
N GLY A 2 -2.26 -9.45 1.98
CA GLY A 2 -2.92 -10.61 1.44
C GLY A 2 -2.95 -11.77 2.43
N LYS A 3 -3.35 -12.93 1.96
CA LYS A 3 -3.36 -14.18 2.71
C LYS A 3 -2.06 -14.94 2.39
N ALA A 4 -1.47 -15.60 3.38
CA ALA A 4 -0.19 -16.30 3.25
C ALA A 4 -0.08 -17.12 1.95
N ALA A 5 1.03 -16.98 1.25
CA ALA A 5 1.34 -17.63 -0.01
C ALA A 5 0.28 -17.47 -1.11
N THR A 6 -0.53 -16.44 -1.04
CA THR A 6 -1.55 -16.15 -2.06
C THR A 6 -0.98 -15.19 -3.10
N ALA A 7 -1.06 -15.57 -4.37
CA ALA A 7 -0.79 -14.66 -5.49
C ALA A 7 -1.83 -13.52 -5.51
N ASN A 8 -1.47 -12.39 -6.12
CA ASN A 8 -2.34 -11.24 -6.27
C ASN A 8 -2.71 -10.58 -4.92
N SER A 9 -1.70 -10.30 -4.11
CA SER A 9 -1.88 -9.61 -2.82
C SER A 9 -2.06 -8.11 -2.94
N HIS A 10 -2.18 -7.58 -4.16
CA HIS A 10 -2.45 -6.16 -4.38
C HIS A 10 -3.80 -5.75 -3.75
N ILE A 11 -3.87 -4.51 -3.28
CA ILE A 11 -5.07 -3.95 -2.64
C ILE A 11 -5.99 -3.24 -3.61
N GLY A 12 -5.53 -2.93 -4.81
CA GLY A 12 -6.32 -2.28 -5.85
C GLY A 12 -5.48 -1.89 -7.05
N GLN A 13 -6.15 -1.44 -8.10
CA GLN A 13 -5.53 -0.89 -9.29
C GLN A 13 -6.03 0.53 -9.53
N ILE A 14 -5.15 1.43 -9.91
CA ILE A 14 -5.51 2.76 -10.39
C ILE A 14 -5.66 2.70 -11.90
N THR A 15 -6.83 3.07 -12.41
CA THR A 15 -7.08 3.19 -13.85
C THR A 15 -7.59 4.58 -14.19
N ALA A 16 -7.19 5.11 -15.34
CA ALA A 16 -7.66 6.43 -15.77
C ALA A 16 -9.17 6.50 -15.94
N ALA A 17 -9.79 5.41 -16.39
CA ALA A 17 -11.25 5.34 -16.61
C ALA A 17 -12.06 5.43 -15.30
N VAL A 18 -11.52 4.95 -14.19
CA VAL A 18 -12.22 4.92 -12.89
C VAL A 18 -11.74 6.06 -11.98
N ASN A 19 -10.45 6.34 -11.98
CA ASN A 19 -9.80 7.21 -11.01
C ASN A 19 -9.37 8.56 -11.58
N GLY A 20 -9.43 8.73 -12.92
CA GLY A 20 -8.88 9.92 -13.57
C GLY A 20 -7.38 10.05 -13.33
N THR A 21 -6.90 11.28 -13.21
CA THR A 21 -5.52 11.57 -12.86
C THR A 21 -5.41 11.80 -11.36
N VAL A 22 -4.65 10.94 -10.68
CA VAL A 22 -4.39 11.06 -9.25
C VAL A 22 -3.24 12.03 -9.02
N LEU A 23 -3.48 13.06 -8.23
CA LEU A 23 -2.50 14.11 -7.93
C LEU A 23 -1.83 13.94 -6.58
N GLY A 24 -2.44 13.23 -5.68
CA GLY A 24 -1.93 13.01 -4.33
C GLY A 24 -2.91 12.22 -3.48
N GLY A 25 -2.62 12.15 -2.20
CA GLY A 25 -3.48 11.43 -1.27
C GLY A 25 -2.93 11.46 0.14
N LYS A 26 -3.58 10.69 0.99
CA LYS A 26 -3.16 10.47 2.37
C LYS A 26 -3.60 9.09 2.84
N ILE A 27 -2.91 8.58 3.84
CA ILE A 27 -3.34 7.44 4.64
C ILE A 27 -3.69 7.91 6.05
N THR A 28 -4.70 7.30 6.63
CA THR A 28 -5.10 7.54 8.02
C THR A 28 -5.17 6.21 8.74
N CYS A 29 -4.48 6.09 9.86
CA CYS A 29 -4.54 4.92 10.70
C CYS A 29 -5.79 4.99 11.59
N MET A 30 -6.75 4.12 11.32
CA MET A 30 -8.03 4.02 12.06
C MET A 30 -7.93 3.03 13.22
N GLU A 31 -7.06 2.02 13.08
CA GLU A 31 -6.75 1.03 14.08
C GLU A 31 -5.28 0.64 13.94
N ALA A 32 -4.54 0.66 15.02
CA ALA A 32 -3.11 0.36 14.98
C ALA A 32 -2.85 -1.07 14.49
N PRO A 33 -1.86 -1.29 13.61
CA PRO A 33 -1.46 -2.63 13.22
C PRO A 33 -1.01 -3.45 14.42
N ALA A 34 -1.41 -4.71 14.45
CA ALA A 34 -1.01 -5.66 15.49
C ALA A 34 -0.61 -7.00 14.88
N GLY A 35 0.26 -7.72 15.56
CA GLY A 35 0.79 -9.00 15.08
C GLY A 35 2.01 -8.89 14.18
N GLY A 36 2.46 -7.67 13.88
CA GLY A 36 3.62 -7.38 13.05
C GLY A 36 4.15 -5.99 13.30
N ASP A 37 5.09 -5.57 12.46
CA ASP A 37 5.66 -4.24 12.53
C ASP A 37 4.58 -3.18 12.23
N PRO A 38 4.44 -2.12 13.05
CA PRO A 38 3.48 -1.06 12.80
C PRO A 38 3.84 -0.16 11.61
N ASP A 39 5.06 -0.23 11.10
CA ASP A 39 5.50 0.48 9.90
C ASP A 39 4.95 -0.23 8.66
N ILE A 40 3.89 0.34 8.08
CA ILE A 40 3.25 -0.18 6.88
C ILE A 40 3.31 0.88 5.80
N ASN A 41 4.02 0.58 4.73
CA ASN A 41 4.25 1.47 3.61
C ASN A 41 3.34 1.14 2.42
N LEU A 42 3.07 2.12 1.60
CA LEU A 42 2.27 1.96 0.39
C LEU A 42 3.17 2.02 -0.84
N TRP A 43 3.04 1.03 -1.71
CA TRP A 43 3.82 0.88 -2.94
C TRP A 43 2.91 0.67 -4.15
N TYR A 44 3.42 0.92 -5.35
CA TYR A 44 2.80 0.44 -6.59
C TYR A 44 3.81 -0.30 -7.46
N ALA A 45 3.31 -1.12 -8.38
CA ALA A 45 4.10 -1.83 -9.40
C ALA A 45 3.26 -2.08 -10.65
N ASP A 46 3.91 -2.59 -11.70
CA ASP A 46 3.24 -2.87 -12.97
C ASP A 46 2.36 -4.12 -12.91
N GLU A 47 2.70 -5.10 -12.08
CA GLU A 47 2.02 -6.39 -12.03
C GLU A 47 1.05 -6.51 -10.85
N ALA A 48 -0.01 -7.29 -11.08
CA ALA A 48 -0.95 -7.75 -10.05
C ALA A 48 -0.48 -9.01 -9.33
N THR A 49 0.65 -9.59 -9.72
CA THR A 49 1.07 -10.95 -9.34
C THR A 49 1.92 -11.04 -8.09
N GLY A 50 2.15 -9.94 -7.40
CA GLY A 50 2.85 -9.95 -6.12
C GLY A 50 2.20 -10.89 -5.12
N THR A 51 3.01 -11.72 -4.46
CA THR A 51 2.54 -12.64 -3.42
C THR A 51 2.76 -12.01 -2.04
N GLU A 52 2.01 -12.45 -1.06
CA GLU A 52 2.07 -11.90 0.30
C GLU A 52 3.47 -11.96 0.91
N ASP A 53 4.15 -13.09 0.76
CA ASP A 53 5.44 -13.34 1.39
C ASP A 53 6.64 -12.98 0.51
N ALA A 54 6.40 -12.33 -0.63
CA ALA A 54 7.46 -11.91 -1.53
C ALA A 54 7.83 -10.45 -1.33
N ALA A 55 9.10 -10.14 -1.51
CA ALA A 55 9.56 -8.76 -1.48
C ALA A 55 8.97 -7.98 -2.67
N VAL A 56 8.43 -6.79 -2.42
CA VAL A 56 7.90 -5.90 -3.46
C VAL A 56 8.95 -5.53 -4.50
N THR A 57 10.23 -5.54 -4.13
CA THR A 57 11.36 -5.29 -5.03
C THR A 57 11.54 -6.34 -6.12
N GLY A 58 10.85 -7.47 -6.04
CA GLY A 58 10.78 -8.45 -7.12
C GLY A 58 9.82 -8.08 -8.26
N LEU A 59 9.01 -7.04 -8.09
CA LEU A 59 8.07 -6.57 -9.09
C LEU A 59 8.70 -5.52 -10.02
N THR A 60 8.09 -5.35 -11.20
CA THR A 60 8.60 -4.42 -12.21
C THR A 60 8.16 -2.99 -11.93
N ASN A 61 9.09 -2.04 -12.05
CA ASN A 61 8.84 -0.61 -11.86
C ASN A 61 8.12 -0.30 -10.54
N GLN A 62 8.51 -1.00 -9.49
CA GLN A 62 7.95 -0.75 -8.16
C GLN A 62 8.43 0.60 -7.62
N VAL A 63 7.53 1.34 -7.00
CA VAL A 63 7.80 2.65 -6.41
C VAL A 63 7.10 2.75 -5.06
N GLN A 64 7.82 3.23 -4.07
CA GLN A 64 7.23 3.57 -2.77
C GLN A 64 6.44 4.88 -2.91
N MET A 65 5.15 4.80 -2.64
CA MET A 65 4.26 5.95 -2.69
C MET A 65 4.32 6.76 -1.40
N CYS A 66 4.48 6.07 -0.29
CA CYS A 66 4.44 6.65 1.05
C CYS A 66 5.26 5.79 2.01
N ASP A 67 6.13 6.43 2.77
CA ASP A 67 6.82 5.87 3.93
C ASP A 67 6.09 6.38 5.18
N SER A 68 5.32 5.52 5.81
CA SER A 68 4.44 5.97 6.89
C SER A 68 5.13 6.03 8.25
N GLY A 69 6.25 5.33 8.41
CA GLY A 69 6.78 5.07 9.76
C GLY A 69 5.78 4.26 10.60
N ASP A 70 5.99 4.21 11.89
CA ASP A 70 5.11 3.47 12.81
C ASP A 70 3.72 4.09 12.87
N LEU A 71 2.72 3.33 12.46
CA LEU A 71 1.32 3.76 12.47
C LEU A 71 0.69 3.54 13.85
N ALA A 72 0.22 4.63 14.43
CA ALA A 72 -0.64 4.62 15.61
C ALA A 72 -2.03 5.16 15.24
N ILE A 73 -3.04 4.81 16.01
CA ILE A 73 -4.40 5.31 15.77
C ILE A 73 -4.42 6.85 15.69
N GLY A 74 -5.05 7.38 14.65
CA GLY A 74 -5.14 8.82 14.38
C GLY A 74 -3.95 9.38 13.58
N THR A 75 -2.90 8.61 13.30
CA THR A 75 -1.80 9.05 12.45
C THR A 75 -2.29 9.30 11.02
N VAL A 76 -1.94 10.44 10.46
CA VAL A 76 -2.21 10.82 9.07
C VAL A 76 -0.89 11.10 8.37
N VAL A 77 -0.66 10.42 7.25
CA VAL A 77 0.57 10.57 6.45
C VAL A 77 0.19 10.87 5.01
N GLY A 78 0.80 11.90 4.43
CA GLY A 78 0.62 12.24 3.03
C GLY A 78 1.24 11.22 2.09
N ILE A 79 0.70 11.11 0.89
CA ILE A 79 1.24 10.28 -0.19
C ILE A 79 1.97 11.21 -1.17
N PRO A 80 3.30 11.38 -1.04
CA PRO A 80 4.06 12.32 -1.87
C PRO A 80 4.24 11.84 -3.32
N THR A 81 4.15 10.52 -3.55
CA THR A 81 4.31 9.93 -4.88
C THR A 81 3.01 9.23 -5.26
N PRO A 82 2.08 9.94 -5.94
CA PRO A 82 0.81 9.33 -6.33
C PRO A 82 1.02 8.25 -7.39
N PRO A 83 0.13 7.24 -7.47
CA PRO A 83 0.23 6.18 -8.47
C PRO A 83 -0.09 6.71 -9.85
N ALA A 84 0.68 6.28 -10.85
CA ALA A 84 0.33 6.46 -12.25
C ALA A 84 -0.82 5.53 -12.65
N ALA A 85 -1.42 5.78 -13.82
CA ALA A 85 -2.46 4.91 -14.36
C ALA A 85 -1.95 3.47 -14.58
N ASP A 86 -2.87 2.52 -14.43
CA ASP A 86 -2.66 1.09 -14.64
C ASP A 86 -1.68 0.43 -13.65
N LYS A 87 -1.36 1.10 -12.56
CA LYS A 87 -0.52 0.54 -11.50
C LYS A 87 -1.33 -0.20 -10.45
N TYR A 88 -0.75 -1.28 -9.95
CA TYR A 88 -1.29 -2.07 -8.85
C TYR A 88 -0.65 -1.65 -7.54
N MET A 89 -1.46 -1.48 -6.52
CA MET A 89 -1.01 -1.00 -5.21
C MET A 89 -0.82 -2.15 -4.22
N TYR A 90 0.21 -2.03 -3.40
CA TYR A 90 0.59 -3.00 -2.39
C TYR A 90 0.81 -2.32 -1.04
N MET A 91 0.38 -2.98 0.03
CA MET A 91 0.81 -2.63 1.37
C MET A 91 2.01 -3.49 1.74
N VAL A 92 3.08 -2.85 2.19
CA VAL A 92 4.36 -3.49 2.45
C VAL A 92 4.82 -3.15 3.86
N THR A 93 5.21 -4.16 4.63
CA THR A 93 5.83 -3.91 5.94
C THR A 93 7.18 -3.22 5.78
N GLY A 94 7.48 -2.27 6.64
CA GLY A 94 8.80 -1.64 6.71
C GLY A 94 9.88 -2.53 7.34
N ALA A 95 9.47 -3.59 8.03
CA ALA A 95 10.40 -4.58 8.59
C ALA A 95 10.94 -5.53 7.50
N ALA A 96 12.14 -6.07 7.75
CA ALA A 96 12.75 -7.04 6.85
C ALA A 96 12.14 -8.45 6.93
N THR A 97 11.25 -8.69 7.88
CA THR A 97 10.62 -10.00 8.11
C THR A 97 9.11 -9.92 7.94
N ASP A 98 8.54 -10.98 7.40
CA ASP A 98 7.09 -11.11 7.27
C ASP A 98 6.40 -11.07 8.61
N ALA A 99 5.16 -10.59 8.59
CA ALA A 99 4.30 -10.63 9.76
C ALA A 99 2.88 -11.00 9.34
N ASN A 100 2.25 -11.85 10.14
CA ASN A 100 0.83 -12.15 10.00
C ASN A 100 0.04 -11.17 10.88
N TYR A 101 -0.38 -10.05 10.30
CA TYR A 101 -1.16 -9.06 11.02
C TYR A 101 -2.50 -9.62 11.47
N THR A 102 -2.83 -9.38 12.73
CA THR A 102 -4.08 -9.86 13.36
C THR A 102 -5.11 -8.76 13.53
N ALA A 103 -4.68 -7.51 13.45
CA ALA A 103 -5.53 -6.32 13.50
C ALA A 103 -4.86 -5.18 12.75
N GLY A 104 -5.64 -4.16 12.45
CA GLY A 104 -5.21 -2.93 11.78
C GLY A 104 -6.25 -2.47 10.77
N LYS A 105 -6.45 -1.17 10.70
CA LYS A 105 -7.36 -0.57 9.73
C LYS A 105 -6.78 0.75 9.23
N ILE A 106 -6.59 0.84 7.92
CA ILE A 106 -6.00 1.99 7.27
C ILE A 106 -6.97 2.49 6.21
N LEU A 107 -7.28 3.78 6.26
CA LEU A 107 -8.03 4.48 5.21
C LEU A 107 -7.03 5.10 4.25
N ILE A 108 -7.15 4.78 2.96
CA ILE A 108 -6.36 5.36 1.88
C ILE A 108 -7.29 6.24 1.06
N GLU A 109 -6.94 7.51 0.93
CA GLU A 109 -7.69 8.48 0.16
C GLU A 109 -6.81 9.10 -0.90
N PHE A 110 -7.30 9.15 -2.14
CA PHE A 110 -6.65 9.84 -3.24
C PHE A 110 -7.51 11.03 -3.69
N PHE A 111 -6.85 12.06 -4.18
CA PHE A 111 -7.51 13.18 -4.84
C PHE A 111 -6.86 13.44 -6.20
N GLY A 112 -7.66 13.94 -7.11
CA GLY A 112 -7.22 14.19 -8.47
C GLY A 112 -8.35 14.82 -9.30
N TYR A 113 -8.28 14.63 -10.61
CA TYR A 113 -9.30 15.11 -11.55
C TYR A 113 -9.53 14.09 -12.67
N GLU A 114 -10.70 14.16 -13.26
CA GLU A 114 -11.05 13.41 -14.47
C GLU A 114 -10.58 14.10 -15.76
#